data_baa2c9bf9100f056f6f0579e7e99202f
#
_entry.id   baa2c9bf9100f056f6f0579e7e99202f
#
_cell.length_a   1.000
_cell.length_b   1.000
_cell.length_c   1.000
_cell.angle_alpha   90.00
_cell.angle_beta   90.00
_cell.angle_gamma   90.00
#
_symmetry.space_group_name_H-M   'P 1'
#
loop_
_entity.id
_entity.type
_entity.pdbx_description
1 polymer ?
#
loop_
_entity_poly.entity_id
_entity_poly.type
_entity_poly.pdbx_seq_one_letter_code
_entity_poly.pdbx_strand_id
1 'polypeptide(L)'
;VCCIDSGGHHTQEVYGYARERSAMGVIAIKGMGQKGKPPLGKPSKVDINFKGRAMKNGAQLFPVGVDGVKSLLFGRLKHNDPGPGYLHFYPTVGPDYFQELTAERQVLRYRNGFPERVWVKKSQSPNEALDEMVYAYAALHRMYQKYDRRSIWDQFERRNEPNKPSQ
;
A
#
# COMPACT_ATOMS: atom_id res chain seq x y z
N VAL A 1 -4.71 -9.04 5.63
CA VAL A 1 -3.78 -7.96 5.99
C VAL A 1 -4.49 -6.64 5.77
N CYS A 2 -4.37 -5.72 6.72
CA CYS A 2 -4.89 -4.35 6.63
C CYS A 2 -3.73 -3.38 6.88
N CYS A 3 -3.49 -2.46 5.94
CA CYS A 3 -2.51 -1.39 6.07
C CYS A 3 -3.22 -0.08 6.41
N ILE A 4 -2.78 0.61 7.45
CA ILE A 4 -3.34 1.91 7.87
C ILE A 4 -2.23 2.96 7.81
N ASP A 5 -2.45 4.01 7.01
CA ASP A 5 -1.49 5.10 6.94
C ASP A 5 -1.40 5.87 8.27
N SER A 6 -0.17 6.09 8.70
CA SER A 6 0.15 6.86 9.90
C SER A 6 0.73 8.24 9.61
N GLY A 7 0.71 8.66 8.34
CA GLY A 7 1.29 9.93 7.89
C GLY A 7 0.49 11.18 8.25
N GLY A 8 -0.75 11.04 8.69
CA GLY A 8 -1.66 12.13 9.01
C GLY A 8 -1.60 12.60 10.47
N HIS A 9 -2.65 13.36 10.87
CA HIS A 9 -2.74 13.98 12.20
C HIS A 9 -3.00 12.98 13.35
N HIS A 10 -3.53 11.77 13.03
CA HIS A 10 -3.92 10.74 14.00
C HIS A 10 -2.88 9.62 14.15
N THR A 11 -1.60 9.94 13.99
CA THR A 11 -0.49 8.97 14.03
C THR A 11 -0.50 8.08 15.27
N GLN A 12 -0.75 8.66 16.45
CA GLN A 12 -0.72 7.92 17.71
C GLN A 12 -1.89 6.95 17.87
N GLU A 13 -3.06 7.36 17.40
CA GLU A 13 -4.26 6.52 17.33
C GLU A 13 -4.03 5.33 16.40
N VAL A 14 -3.44 5.58 15.23
CA VAL A 14 -3.09 4.51 14.27
C VAL A 14 -2.11 3.52 14.88
N TYR A 15 -1.09 3.98 15.59
CA TYR A 15 -0.13 3.10 16.27
C TYR A 15 -0.79 2.25 17.35
N GLY A 16 -1.62 2.87 18.20
CA GLY A 16 -2.39 2.17 19.23
C GLY A 16 -3.31 1.10 18.62
N TYR A 17 -4.09 1.48 17.61
CA TYR A 17 -5.01 0.60 16.92
C TYR A 17 -4.31 -0.59 16.24
N ALA A 18 -3.25 -0.32 15.48
CA ALA A 18 -2.49 -1.35 14.78
C ALA A 18 -1.79 -2.31 15.75
N ARG A 19 -1.28 -1.80 16.87
CA ARG A 19 -0.67 -2.63 17.91
C ARG A 19 -1.65 -3.64 18.49
N GLU A 20 -2.83 -3.19 18.91
CA GLU A 20 -3.86 -4.05 19.50
C GLU A 20 -4.34 -5.14 18.53
N ARG A 21 -4.29 -4.86 17.23
CA ARG A 21 -4.80 -5.74 16.16
C ARG A 21 -3.70 -6.37 15.31
N SER A 22 -2.47 -6.33 15.79
CA SER A 22 -1.31 -6.87 15.04
C SER A 22 -1.43 -8.37 14.76
N ALA A 23 -2.01 -9.15 15.70
CA ALA A 23 -2.31 -10.56 15.51
C ALA A 23 -3.35 -10.81 14.41
N MET A 24 -4.26 -9.86 14.18
CA MET A 24 -5.26 -9.89 13.10
C MET A 24 -4.68 -9.45 11.74
N GLY A 25 -3.41 -9.10 11.69
CA GLY A 25 -2.73 -8.66 10.47
C GLY A 25 -2.92 -7.19 10.12
N VAL A 26 -3.31 -6.35 11.10
CA VAL A 26 -3.33 -4.89 10.95
C VAL A 26 -1.92 -4.35 11.18
N ILE A 27 -1.43 -3.50 10.29
CA ILE A 27 -0.11 -2.88 10.37
C ILE A 27 -0.21 -1.37 10.12
N ALA A 28 0.57 -0.60 10.89
CA ALA A 28 0.78 0.82 10.61
C ALA A 28 1.84 0.97 9.52
N ILE A 29 1.54 1.78 8.52
CA ILE A 29 2.44 2.07 7.41
C ILE A 29 2.74 3.56 7.31
N LYS A 30 3.82 3.90 6.59
CA LYS A 30 4.13 5.29 6.22
C LYS A 30 4.72 5.32 4.82
N GLY A 31 4.15 6.15 3.94
CA GLY A 31 4.68 6.41 2.61
C GLY A 31 6.05 7.09 2.66
N MET A 32 6.98 6.61 1.83
CA MET A 32 8.34 7.13 1.67
C MET A 32 8.58 7.44 0.20
N GLY A 33 8.59 8.72 -0.15
CA GLY A 33 8.87 9.22 -1.51
C GLY A 33 10.36 9.19 -1.85
N GLN A 34 10.97 8.02 -1.82
CA GLN A 34 12.39 7.83 -2.13
C GLN A 34 12.57 6.73 -3.15
N LYS A 35 13.39 7.00 -4.17
CA LYS A 35 13.75 6.01 -5.19
C LYS A 35 14.44 4.78 -4.58
N GLY A 36 14.12 3.60 -5.09
CA GLY A 36 14.76 2.34 -4.69
C GLY A 36 14.24 1.73 -3.37
N LYS A 37 13.26 2.33 -2.73
CA LYS A 37 12.61 1.71 -1.56
C LYS A 37 11.73 0.53 -2.00
N PRO A 38 11.74 -0.58 -1.25
CA PRO A 38 10.85 -1.72 -1.55
C PRO A 38 9.38 -1.34 -1.34
N PRO A 39 8.44 -2.02 -2.01
CA PRO A 39 7.01 -1.79 -1.81
C PRO A 39 6.57 -1.85 -0.36
N LEU A 40 7.17 -2.75 0.43
CA LEU A 40 7.04 -2.80 1.87
C LEU A 40 8.41 -3.09 2.48
N GLY A 41 8.92 -2.14 3.25
CA GLY A 41 10.21 -2.25 3.93
C GLY A 41 10.14 -3.01 5.25
N LYS A 42 11.30 -3.24 5.86
CA LYS A 42 11.39 -3.82 7.20
C LYS A 42 10.81 -2.85 8.23
N PRO A 43 10.02 -3.34 9.20
CA PRO A 43 9.45 -2.46 10.21
C PRO A 43 10.51 -1.93 11.16
N SER A 44 10.30 -0.70 11.63
CA SER A 44 10.98 -0.12 12.77
C SER A 44 10.03 -0.07 13.96
N LYS A 45 10.60 -0.14 15.17
CA LYS A 45 9.83 0.08 16.40
C LYS A 45 9.65 1.58 16.61
N VAL A 46 8.44 2.00 16.97
CA VAL A 46 8.07 3.38 17.26
C VAL A 46 7.40 3.49 18.61
N ASP A 47 7.57 4.63 19.25
CA ASP A 47 6.93 4.92 20.53
C ASP A 47 5.45 5.26 20.32
N ILE A 48 4.63 4.84 21.26
CA ILE A 48 3.22 5.24 21.33
C ILE A 48 3.05 6.20 22.49
N ASN A 49 2.38 7.32 22.23
CA ASN A 49 1.86 8.21 23.26
C ASN A 49 0.36 8.40 23.00
N PHE A 50 -0.43 7.50 23.56
CA PHE A 50 -1.87 7.46 23.31
C PHE A 50 -2.64 7.46 24.62
N LYS A 51 -3.65 8.34 24.73
CA LYS A 51 -4.49 8.51 25.94
C LYS A 51 -3.66 8.71 27.23
N GLY A 52 -2.59 9.52 27.14
CA GLY A 52 -1.75 9.82 28.30
C GLY A 52 -0.83 8.68 28.77
N ARG A 53 -0.76 7.57 28.03
CA ARG A 53 0.15 6.48 28.31
C ARG A 53 1.27 6.46 27.27
N ALA A 54 2.50 6.69 27.73
CA ALA A 54 3.69 6.56 26.90
C ALA A 54 4.20 5.12 26.93
N MET A 55 4.47 4.56 25.76
CA MET A 55 5.00 3.20 25.62
C MET A 55 6.16 3.21 24.64
N LYS A 56 7.37 2.98 25.12
CA LYS A 56 8.55 2.84 24.26
C LYS A 56 8.45 1.61 23.39
N ASN A 57 8.84 1.78 22.12
CA ASN A 57 8.81 0.69 21.12
C ASN A 57 7.44 -0.02 21.03
N GLY A 58 6.36 0.72 21.26
CA GLY A 58 5.02 0.19 21.45
C GLY A 58 4.37 -0.36 20.18
N ALA A 59 4.76 0.11 18.99
CA ALA A 59 4.23 -0.36 17.71
C ALA A 59 5.33 -0.64 16.69
N GLN A 60 4.95 -1.31 15.61
CA GLN A 60 5.77 -1.50 14.42
C GLN A 60 5.26 -0.61 13.31
N LEU A 61 6.15 0.19 12.73
CA LEU A 61 5.89 1.04 11.58
C LEU A 61 6.60 0.48 10.35
N PHE A 62 5.85 0.21 9.29
CA PHE A 62 6.37 -0.30 8.03
C PHE A 62 6.50 0.83 7.01
N PRO A 63 7.70 1.11 6.48
CA PRO A 63 7.87 2.06 5.39
C PRO A 63 7.38 1.46 4.07
N VAL A 64 6.68 2.26 3.27
CA VAL A 64 6.18 1.92 1.93
C VAL A 64 6.91 2.75 0.89
N GLY A 65 7.58 2.10 -0.07
CA GLY A 65 8.28 2.77 -1.17
C GLY A 65 7.30 3.21 -2.26
N VAL A 66 6.67 4.38 -2.05
CA VAL A 66 5.54 4.85 -2.89
C VAL A 66 5.95 5.11 -4.34
N ASP A 67 7.13 5.68 -4.60
CA ASP A 67 7.56 6.05 -5.95
C ASP A 67 7.72 4.83 -6.87
N GLY A 68 8.28 3.74 -6.34
CA GLY A 68 8.44 2.49 -7.07
C GLY A 68 7.10 1.83 -7.37
N VAL A 69 6.20 1.82 -6.39
CA VAL A 69 4.85 1.25 -6.56
C VAL A 69 4.03 2.08 -7.54
N LYS A 70 4.05 3.42 -7.45
CA LYS A 70 3.39 4.29 -8.44
C LYS A 70 3.89 4.01 -9.85
N SER A 71 5.21 3.91 -10.03
CA SER A 71 5.80 3.59 -11.35
C SER A 71 5.33 2.25 -11.89
N LEU A 72 5.23 1.22 -11.03
CA LEU A 72 4.71 -0.09 -11.40
C LEU A 72 3.23 -0.03 -11.77
N LEU A 73 2.40 0.63 -10.96
CA LEU A 73 0.96 0.77 -11.21
C LEU A 73 0.69 1.50 -12.52
N PHE A 74 1.36 2.61 -12.78
CA PHE A 74 1.25 3.34 -14.05
C PHE A 74 1.78 2.55 -15.25
N GLY A 75 2.76 1.67 -15.05
CA GLY A 75 3.16 0.69 -16.06
C GLY A 75 2.04 -0.30 -16.38
N ARG A 76 1.38 -0.82 -15.34
CA ARG A 76 0.27 -1.79 -15.48
C ARG A 76 -1.00 -1.19 -16.08
N LEU A 77 -1.30 0.07 -15.80
CA LEU A 77 -2.43 0.78 -16.41
C LEU A 77 -2.33 0.89 -17.94
N LYS A 78 -1.18 0.61 -18.53
CA LYS A 78 -0.99 0.60 -19.98
C LYS A 78 -1.32 -0.74 -20.64
N HIS A 79 -1.58 -1.79 -19.86
CA HIS A 79 -2.00 -3.08 -20.40
C HIS A 79 -3.45 -2.99 -20.86
N ASN A 80 -3.71 -3.28 -22.14
CA ASN A 80 -5.05 -3.25 -22.73
C ASN A 80 -5.76 -4.62 -22.61
N ASP A 81 -4.98 -5.69 -22.54
CA ASP A 81 -5.51 -7.05 -22.55
C ASP A 81 -5.34 -7.71 -21.17
N PRO A 82 -6.35 -8.49 -20.72
CA PRO A 82 -6.25 -9.28 -19.50
C PRO A 82 -5.08 -10.25 -19.54
N GLY A 83 -4.32 -10.30 -18.46
CA GLY A 83 -3.13 -11.15 -18.34
C GLY A 83 -2.27 -10.76 -17.13
N PRO A 84 -1.04 -11.31 -17.03
CA PRO A 84 -0.16 -10.98 -15.92
C PRO A 84 0.12 -9.49 -15.80
N GLY A 85 -0.27 -8.89 -14.68
CA GLY A 85 -0.08 -7.47 -14.41
C GLY A 85 -1.23 -6.56 -14.85
N TYR A 86 -2.25 -7.08 -15.50
CA TYR A 86 -3.46 -6.33 -15.81
C TYR A 86 -4.20 -5.93 -14.54
N LEU A 87 -4.70 -4.68 -14.48
CA LEU A 87 -5.49 -4.18 -13.36
C LEU A 87 -6.98 -4.29 -13.68
N HIS A 88 -7.69 -5.06 -12.87
CA HIS A 88 -9.13 -5.24 -12.98
C HIS A 88 -9.83 -4.21 -12.09
N PHE A 89 -10.85 -3.55 -12.64
CA PHE A 89 -11.70 -2.63 -11.92
C PHE A 89 -13.14 -3.11 -11.98
N TYR A 90 -13.93 -2.77 -10.97
CA TYR A 90 -15.36 -3.06 -10.98
C TYR A 90 -16.05 -2.23 -12.07
N PRO A 91 -17.06 -2.78 -12.75
CA PRO A 91 -17.81 -2.04 -13.79
C PRO A 91 -18.48 -0.75 -13.29
N THR A 92 -18.75 -0.68 -11.98
CA THR A 92 -19.41 0.46 -11.34
C THR A 92 -18.47 1.54 -10.83
N VAL A 93 -17.15 1.38 -11.04
CA VAL A 93 -16.19 2.43 -10.66
C VAL A 93 -16.40 3.67 -11.52
N GLY A 94 -16.67 4.79 -10.86
CA GLY A 94 -16.93 6.07 -11.52
C GLY A 94 -15.67 6.76 -12.04
N PRO A 95 -15.84 7.78 -12.90
CA PRO A 95 -14.73 8.53 -13.48
C PRO A 95 -13.89 9.27 -12.44
N ASP A 96 -14.47 9.69 -11.32
CA ASP A 96 -13.77 10.41 -10.25
C ASP A 96 -12.65 9.55 -9.63
N TYR A 97 -12.89 8.25 -9.45
CA TYR A 97 -11.86 7.33 -9.00
C TYR A 97 -10.63 7.33 -9.93
N PHE A 98 -10.86 7.29 -11.24
CA PHE A 98 -9.77 7.31 -12.23
C PHE A 98 -9.07 8.66 -12.30
N GLN A 99 -9.78 9.77 -12.04
CA GLN A 99 -9.16 11.09 -11.93
C GLN A 99 -8.19 11.14 -10.74
N GLU A 100 -8.57 10.62 -9.58
CA GLU A 100 -7.73 10.51 -8.40
C GLU A 100 -6.57 9.53 -8.60
N LEU A 101 -6.84 8.36 -9.20
CA LEU A 101 -5.83 7.35 -9.51
C LEU A 101 -4.73 7.89 -10.44
N THR A 102 -5.08 8.82 -11.33
CA THR A 102 -4.16 9.44 -12.30
C THR A 102 -3.82 10.90 -11.99
N ALA A 103 -4.07 11.35 -10.76
CA ALA A 103 -3.83 12.73 -10.33
C ALA A 103 -2.35 13.13 -10.28
N GLU A 104 -1.45 12.16 -10.28
CA GLU A 104 -0.02 12.41 -10.26
C GLU A 104 0.66 12.03 -11.58
N ARG A 105 1.77 12.67 -11.86
CA ARG A 105 2.62 12.37 -13.02
C ARG A 105 4.09 12.44 -12.67
N GLN A 106 4.92 11.71 -13.38
CA GLN A 106 6.37 11.86 -13.29
C GLN A 106 6.83 13.07 -14.12
N VAL A 107 7.65 13.90 -13.49
CA VAL A 107 8.36 15.00 -14.14
C VAL A 107 9.86 14.84 -13.94
N LEU A 108 10.63 15.30 -14.92
CA LEU A 108 12.08 15.36 -14.80
C LEU A 108 12.46 16.64 -14.04
N ARG A 109 13.18 16.51 -12.96
CA ARG A 109 13.79 17.64 -12.24
C ARG A 109 15.29 17.43 -12.15
N TYR A 110 16.03 18.52 -12.03
CA TYR A 110 17.47 18.46 -11.80
C TYR A 110 17.75 18.76 -10.33
N ARG A 111 18.45 17.82 -9.66
CA ARG A 111 18.91 17.97 -8.29
C ARG A 111 20.43 17.89 -8.27
N ASN A 112 21.09 18.95 -7.82
CA ASN A 112 22.59 19.04 -7.84
C ASN A 112 23.19 18.72 -9.21
N GLY A 113 22.56 19.16 -10.31
CA GLY A 113 23.00 18.91 -11.68
C GLY A 113 22.62 17.54 -12.26
N PHE A 114 22.07 16.63 -11.48
CA PHE A 114 21.65 15.30 -11.93
C PHE A 114 20.16 15.23 -12.23
N PRO A 115 19.75 14.60 -13.35
CA PRO A 115 18.33 14.43 -13.69
C PRO A 115 17.69 13.39 -12.76
N GLU A 116 16.58 13.76 -12.15
CA GLU A 116 15.77 12.91 -11.27
C GLU A 116 14.31 12.95 -11.71
N ARG A 117 13.66 11.78 -11.84
CA ARG A 117 12.22 11.69 -12.04
C ARG A 117 11.53 11.70 -10.68
N VAL A 118 10.64 12.67 -10.48
CA VAL A 118 9.84 12.82 -9.26
C VAL A 118 8.35 12.79 -9.58
N TRP A 119 7.56 12.25 -8.67
CA TRP A 119 6.10 12.30 -8.76
C TRP A 119 5.60 13.67 -8.33
N VAL A 120 4.70 14.24 -9.09
CA VAL A 120 4.09 15.55 -8.84
C VAL A 120 2.59 15.44 -9.01
N LYS A 121 1.86 15.82 -7.96
CA LYS A 121 0.41 15.92 -7.97
C LYS A 121 -0.03 17.17 -8.72
N LYS A 122 -1.08 17.08 -9.50
CA LYS A 122 -1.77 18.26 -10.03
C LYS A 122 -2.31 19.08 -8.86
N SER A 123 -2.14 20.41 -8.93
CA SER A 123 -2.63 21.31 -7.87
C SER A 123 -4.12 21.06 -7.59
N GLN A 124 -4.47 20.98 -6.32
CA GLN A 124 -5.85 20.82 -5.80
C GLN A 124 -6.60 19.54 -6.21
N SER A 125 -5.97 18.62 -6.95
CA SER A 125 -6.62 17.34 -7.25
C SER A 125 -6.43 16.37 -6.09
N PRO A 126 -7.49 15.70 -5.59
CA PRO A 126 -7.35 14.60 -4.66
C PRO A 126 -6.59 13.44 -5.35
N ASN A 127 -5.89 12.62 -4.57
CA ASN A 127 -5.13 11.46 -5.05
C ASN A 127 -5.32 10.23 -4.14
N GLU A 128 -6.39 10.22 -3.39
CA GLU A 128 -6.67 9.18 -2.39
C GLU A 128 -6.72 7.79 -3.03
N ALA A 129 -7.39 7.65 -4.19
CA ALA A 129 -7.46 6.38 -4.91
C ALA A 129 -6.07 5.84 -5.33
N LEU A 130 -5.13 6.73 -5.66
CA LEU A 130 -3.75 6.33 -5.97
C LEU A 130 -3.02 5.85 -4.71
N ASP A 131 -3.13 6.59 -3.62
CA ASP A 131 -2.47 6.24 -2.36
C ASP A 131 -3.06 4.94 -1.77
N GLU A 132 -4.38 4.75 -1.82
CA GLU A 132 -5.04 3.50 -1.43
C GLU A 132 -4.54 2.30 -2.25
N MET A 133 -4.40 2.44 -3.56
CA MET A 133 -3.88 1.38 -4.42
C MET A 133 -2.40 1.08 -4.13
N VAL A 134 -1.59 2.09 -3.84
CA VAL A 134 -0.20 1.90 -3.38
C VAL A 134 -0.16 1.10 -2.08
N TYR A 135 -1.03 1.42 -1.12
CA TYR A 135 -1.09 0.75 0.16
C TYR A 135 -1.69 -0.66 0.08
N ALA A 136 -2.65 -0.89 -0.81
CA ALA A 136 -3.15 -2.22 -1.13
C ALA A 136 -2.03 -3.10 -1.72
N TYR A 137 -1.17 -2.54 -2.58
CA TYR A 137 -0.02 -3.26 -3.10
C TYR A 137 1.02 -3.58 -2.02
N ALA A 138 1.23 -2.69 -1.05
CA ALA A 138 2.06 -2.96 0.12
C ALA A 138 1.47 -4.08 1.01
N ALA A 139 0.14 -4.11 1.18
CA ALA A 139 -0.56 -5.18 1.88
C ALA A 139 -0.37 -6.54 1.20
N LEU A 140 -0.42 -6.60 -0.14
CA LEU A 140 -0.10 -7.80 -0.91
C LEU A 140 1.34 -8.28 -0.63
N HIS A 141 2.31 -7.36 -0.59
CA HIS A 141 3.69 -7.70 -0.22
C HIS A 141 3.81 -8.24 1.20
N ARG A 142 2.99 -7.75 2.15
CA ARG A 142 2.92 -8.32 3.50
C ARG A 142 2.40 -9.75 3.50
N MET A 143 1.43 -10.05 2.65
CA MET A 143 0.94 -11.42 2.47
C MET A 143 2.04 -12.34 1.95
N TYR A 144 2.80 -11.93 0.94
CA TYR A 144 3.92 -12.70 0.39
C TYR A 144 5.08 -12.92 1.39
N GLN A 145 5.18 -12.13 2.44
CA GLN A 145 6.13 -12.38 3.53
C GLN A 145 5.65 -13.47 4.50
N LYS A 146 4.34 -13.72 4.57
CA LYS A 146 3.71 -14.70 5.48
C LYS A 146 3.42 -16.04 4.82
N TYR A 147 3.18 -16.04 3.53
CA TYR A 147 2.74 -17.22 2.76
C TYR A 147 3.70 -17.46 1.60
N ASP A 148 3.85 -18.72 1.23
CA ASP A 148 4.60 -19.04 0.02
C ASP A 148 3.91 -18.41 -1.21
N ARG A 149 4.67 -17.57 -1.91
CA ARG A 149 4.19 -16.78 -3.05
C ARG A 149 3.66 -17.64 -4.20
N ARG A 150 4.14 -18.88 -4.34
CA ARG A 150 3.76 -19.79 -5.42
C ARG A 150 2.41 -20.46 -5.18
N SER A 151 2.10 -20.73 -3.91
CA SER A 151 0.93 -21.50 -3.51
C SER A 151 -0.17 -20.68 -2.82
N ILE A 152 0.06 -19.38 -2.59
CA ILE A 152 -0.88 -18.55 -1.83
C ILE A 152 -2.28 -18.52 -2.46
N TRP A 153 -2.37 -18.44 -3.79
CA TRP A 153 -3.66 -18.38 -4.48
C TRP A 153 -4.38 -19.71 -4.43
N ASP A 154 -3.67 -20.82 -4.66
CA ASP A 154 -4.22 -22.19 -4.54
C ASP A 154 -4.74 -22.46 -3.12
N GLN A 155 -4.04 -21.92 -2.09
CA GLN A 155 -4.50 -22.03 -0.70
C GLN A 155 -5.77 -21.24 -0.46
N PHE A 156 -5.93 -20.04 -1.05
CA PHE A 156 -7.15 -19.24 -0.94
C PHE A 156 -8.31 -19.88 -1.71
N GLU A 157 -8.08 -20.42 -2.90
CA GLU A 157 -9.10 -21.14 -3.65
C GLU A 157 -9.64 -22.32 -2.85
N ARG A 158 -8.78 -23.20 -2.34
CA ARG A 158 -9.19 -24.34 -1.49
C ARG A 158 -9.99 -23.95 -0.25
N ARG A 159 -9.67 -22.79 0.36
CA ARG A 159 -10.39 -22.29 1.53
C ARG A 159 -11.78 -21.76 1.20
N ASN A 160 -11.97 -21.28 -0.01
CA ASN A 160 -13.21 -20.66 -0.49
C ASN A 160 -14.03 -21.63 -1.38
N GLU A 161 -13.56 -22.86 -1.64
CA GLU A 161 -14.38 -23.88 -2.27
C GLU A 161 -15.58 -24.18 -1.36
N PRO A 162 -16.82 -24.04 -1.86
CA PRO A 162 -18.00 -24.43 -1.07
C PRO A 162 -17.84 -25.91 -0.73
N ASN A 163 -18.05 -26.25 0.56
CA ASN A 163 -18.05 -27.62 1.05
C ASN A 163 -18.91 -28.46 0.09
N LYS A 164 -18.28 -29.30 -0.72
CA LYS A 164 -19.00 -30.32 -1.49
C LYS A 164 -19.66 -31.23 -0.47
N PRO A 165 -20.99 -31.41 -0.52
CA PRO A 165 -21.64 -32.37 0.37
C PRO A 165 -20.97 -33.72 0.16
N SER A 166 -20.51 -34.35 1.25
CA SER A 166 -20.01 -35.71 1.25
C SER A 166 -21.06 -36.61 0.64
N GLN A 167 -20.73 -37.25 -0.49
CA GLN A 167 -21.54 -38.28 -1.09
C GLN A 167 -21.58 -39.53 -0.19
#